data_76e610b3f69bb56fd2274c03508916e9
#
_entry.id   76e610b3f69bb56fd2274c03508916e9
#
_cell.length_a   1.000
_cell.length_b   1.000
_cell.length_c   1.000
_cell.angle_alpha   90.00
_cell.angle_beta   90.00
_cell.angle_gamma   90.00
#
_symmetry.space_group_name_H-M   'P 1'
#
loop_
_entity.id
_entity.type
_entity.pdbx_description
1 polymer ?
#
loop_
_entity_poly.entity_id
_entity_poly.type
_entity_poly.pdbx_seq_one_letter_code
_entity_poly.pdbx_strand_id
1 'polypeptide(L)'
;MAEKGSVLIVDDEVGPRESLRLILKPIYEIHTAANGDEALKCIQDKDIDVVTLDLKMPGMSGFEILRGIKKLKAHIEVIIVTGYGTLKNAQEAIHYGAGDFISKPFNIPDIISIVNKSYMRRRYNQQINSLVQQIKGLKDLEEGKQEELQKDFPSVSGENITPSRGASEH
;
A
#
# COMPACT_ATOMS: atom_id res chain seq x y z
N MET A 1 -18.48 15.13 -5.06
CA MET A 1 -18.52 14.39 -3.78
C MET A 1 -17.22 13.62 -3.62
N ALA A 2 -16.66 13.60 -2.44
CA ALA A 2 -15.51 12.76 -2.18
C ALA A 2 -15.94 11.26 -2.25
N GLU A 3 -15.17 10.47 -2.94
CA GLU A 3 -15.38 9.03 -3.03
C GLU A 3 -15.20 8.38 -1.65
N LYS A 4 -16.17 7.57 -1.22
CA LYS A 4 -16.08 6.87 0.06
C LYS A 4 -14.97 5.83 -0.01
N GLY A 5 -14.18 5.72 1.05
CA GLY A 5 -13.24 4.64 1.19
C GLY A 5 -13.93 3.28 1.24
N SER A 6 -13.25 2.25 0.76
CA SER A 6 -13.77 0.89 0.64
C SER A 6 -13.18 -0.02 1.72
N VAL A 7 -14.05 -0.67 2.49
CA VAL A 7 -13.68 -1.56 3.59
C VAL A 7 -14.23 -2.96 3.37
N LEU A 8 -13.36 -3.97 3.44
CA LEU A 8 -13.75 -5.38 3.44
C LEU A 8 -13.73 -5.93 4.87
N ILE A 9 -14.83 -6.50 5.31
CA ILE A 9 -14.97 -7.16 6.62
C ILE A 9 -14.91 -8.67 6.41
N VAL A 10 -13.91 -9.33 7.00
CA VAL A 10 -13.67 -10.77 6.89
C VAL A 10 -13.84 -11.41 8.26
N ASP A 11 -14.93 -12.13 8.44
CA ASP A 11 -15.29 -12.83 9.68
C ASP A 11 -16.28 -13.95 9.34
N ASP A 12 -16.07 -15.17 9.82
CA ASP A 12 -16.96 -16.29 9.56
C ASP A 12 -18.26 -16.21 10.38
N GLU A 13 -18.23 -15.50 11.51
CA GLU A 13 -19.41 -15.29 12.33
C GLU A 13 -20.30 -14.15 11.81
N VAL A 14 -21.59 -14.44 11.58
CA VAL A 14 -22.57 -13.48 11.05
C VAL A 14 -22.73 -12.29 11.99
N GLY A 15 -22.82 -12.52 13.31
CA GLY A 15 -23.05 -11.47 14.31
C GLY A 15 -21.98 -10.38 14.29
N PRO A 16 -20.70 -10.70 14.54
CA PRO A 16 -19.60 -9.74 14.46
C PRO A 16 -19.47 -9.07 13.09
N ARG A 17 -19.59 -9.83 12.01
CA ARG A 17 -19.51 -9.31 10.63
C ARG A 17 -20.60 -8.27 10.35
N GLU A 18 -21.85 -8.56 10.72
CA GLU A 18 -22.98 -7.66 10.54
C GLU A 18 -22.90 -6.43 11.45
N SER A 19 -22.42 -6.60 12.69
CA SER A 19 -22.20 -5.48 13.63
C SER A 19 -21.19 -4.48 13.07
N LEU A 20 -20.04 -4.95 12.56
CA LEU A 20 -19.05 -4.09 11.90
C LEU A 20 -19.62 -3.42 10.66
N ARG A 21 -20.39 -4.14 9.86
CA ARG A 21 -21.04 -3.58 8.68
C ARG A 21 -21.96 -2.42 9.04
N LEU A 22 -22.80 -2.57 10.04
CA LEU A 22 -23.73 -1.53 10.48
C LEU A 22 -23.01 -0.30 11.05
N ILE A 23 -21.93 -0.50 11.79
CA ILE A 23 -21.11 0.57 12.37
C ILE A 23 -20.42 1.39 11.27
N LEU A 24 -19.85 0.73 10.27
CA LEU A 24 -18.97 1.38 9.28
C LEU A 24 -19.71 1.85 8.02
N LYS A 25 -20.86 1.26 7.68
CA LYS A 25 -21.65 1.61 6.47
C LYS A 25 -21.99 3.10 6.30
N PRO A 26 -22.26 3.88 7.36
CA PRO A 26 -22.49 5.31 7.18
C PRO A 26 -21.29 6.07 6.62
N ILE A 27 -20.07 5.57 6.86
CA ILE A 27 -18.81 6.26 6.56
C ILE A 27 -18.15 5.70 5.30
N TYR A 28 -18.18 4.38 5.12
CA TYR A 28 -17.45 3.65 4.07
C TYR A 28 -18.36 2.85 3.15
N GLU A 29 -17.86 2.51 1.96
CA GLU A 29 -18.42 1.43 1.15
C GLU A 29 -17.99 0.09 1.75
N ILE A 30 -18.96 -0.78 2.09
CA ILE A 30 -18.70 -2.02 2.81
C ILE A 30 -18.88 -3.24 1.93
N HIS A 31 -17.85 -4.07 1.93
CA HIS A 31 -17.87 -5.44 1.42
C HIS A 31 -17.68 -6.42 2.57
N THR A 32 -18.20 -7.63 2.42
CA THR A 32 -18.09 -8.66 3.45
C THR A 32 -17.64 -9.98 2.83
N ALA A 33 -16.90 -10.77 3.59
CA ALA A 33 -16.50 -12.13 3.25
C ALA A 33 -16.61 -13.02 4.49
N ALA A 34 -17.11 -14.24 4.32
CA ALA A 34 -17.28 -15.21 5.39
C ALA A 34 -16.10 -16.20 5.51
N ASN A 35 -15.18 -16.17 4.56
CA ASN A 35 -14.02 -17.07 4.50
C ASN A 35 -12.89 -16.45 3.67
N GLY A 36 -11.73 -17.14 3.64
CA GLY A 36 -10.55 -16.66 2.95
C GLY A 36 -10.68 -16.59 1.43
N ASP A 37 -11.36 -17.54 0.82
CA ASP A 37 -11.54 -17.58 -0.64
C ASP A 37 -12.39 -16.40 -1.11
N GLU A 38 -13.49 -16.11 -0.42
CA GLU A 38 -14.33 -14.94 -0.68
C GLU A 38 -13.53 -13.63 -0.48
N ALA A 39 -12.73 -13.56 0.58
CA ALA A 39 -11.91 -12.38 0.87
C ALA A 39 -10.88 -12.12 -0.24
N LEU A 40 -10.11 -13.12 -0.64
CA LEU A 40 -9.09 -12.99 -1.67
C LEU A 40 -9.70 -12.67 -3.04
N LYS A 41 -10.85 -13.28 -3.37
CA LYS A 41 -11.59 -12.96 -4.58
C LYS A 41 -12.10 -11.52 -4.59
N CYS A 42 -12.67 -11.05 -3.49
CA CYS A 42 -13.13 -9.68 -3.36
C CYS A 42 -11.98 -8.68 -3.57
N ILE A 43 -10.79 -8.97 -3.03
CA ILE A 43 -9.59 -8.13 -3.20
C ILE A 43 -9.08 -8.13 -4.64
N GLN A 44 -9.20 -9.24 -5.37
CA GLN A 44 -8.84 -9.28 -6.78
C GLN A 44 -9.78 -8.42 -7.63
N ASP A 45 -11.09 -8.51 -7.35
CA ASP A 45 -12.14 -7.93 -8.18
C ASP A 45 -12.44 -6.45 -7.86
N LYS A 46 -12.09 -5.99 -6.65
CA LYS A 46 -12.44 -4.66 -6.14
C LYS A 46 -11.23 -3.88 -5.64
N ASP A 47 -11.36 -2.57 -5.65
CA ASP A 47 -10.37 -1.68 -5.02
C ASP A 47 -10.74 -1.48 -3.55
N ILE A 48 -10.04 -2.21 -2.68
CA ILE A 48 -10.23 -2.19 -1.23
C ILE A 48 -9.13 -1.38 -0.59
N ASP A 49 -9.48 -0.45 0.29
CA ASP A 49 -8.53 0.37 1.04
C ASP A 49 -8.12 -0.28 2.36
N VAL A 50 -9.10 -0.81 3.10
CA VAL A 50 -8.91 -1.37 4.44
C VAL A 50 -9.62 -2.72 4.55
N VAL A 51 -8.99 -3.68 5.21
CA VAL A 51 -9.57 -4.97 5.56
C VAL A 51 -9.59 -5.10 7.07
N THR A 52 -10.74 -5.48 7.66
CA THR A 52 -10.82 -6.02 9.01
C THR A 52 -10.86 -7.54 8.91
N LEU A 53 -10.01 -8.23 9.65
CA LEU A 53 -9.77 -9.66 9.50
C LEU A 53 -9.75 -10.36 10.85
N ASP A 54 -10.60 -11.37 11.03
CA ASP A 54 -10.52 -12.28 12.15
C ASP A 54 -9.43 -13.34 11.92
N LEU A 55 -8.65 -13.64 12.96
CA LEU A 55 -7.59 -14.64 12.89
C LEU A 55 -8.10 -16.07 12.93
N LYS A 56 -9.20 -16.32 13.66
CA LYS A 56 -9.72 -17.67 13.86
C LYS A 56 -10.96 -17.91 13.04
N MET A 57 -10.75 -18.53 11.89
CA MET A 57 -11.82 -18.97 11.00
C MET A 57 -11.60 -20.42 10.58
N PRO A 58 -12.67 -21.19 10.28
CA PRO A 58 -12.55 -22.52 9.71
C PRO A 58 -11.87 -22.48 8.32
N GLY A 59 -11.09 -23.50 8.00
CA GLY A 59 -10.39 -23.59 6.72
C GLY A 59 -9.10 -22.77 6.70
N MET A 60 -9.02 -21.77 5.84
CA MET A 60 -7.85 -20.88 5.74
C MET A 60 -7.73 -20.00 6.98
N SER A 61 -6.58 -20.04 7.65
CA SER A 61 -6.34 -19.21 8.84
C SER A 61 -6.25 -17.72 8.50
N GLY A 62 -6.56 -16.84 9.48
CA GLY A 62 -6.42 -15.41 9.28
C GLY A 62 -5.01 -14.97 8.89
N PHE A 63 -3.98 -15.64 9.39
CA PHE A 63 -2.59 -15.35 8.98
C PHE A 63 -2.31 -15.72 7.52
N GLU A 64 -2.87 -16.82 7.03
CA GLU A 64 -2.75 -17.20 5.61
C GLU A 64 -3.48 -16.21 4.72
N ILE A 65 -4.65 -15.75 5.14
CA ILE A 65 -5.41 -14.69 4.43
C ILE A 65 -4.62 -13.39 4.42
N LEU A 66 -4.07 -12.96 5.56
CA LEU A 66 -3.25 -11.75 5.66
C LEU A 66 -2.06 -11.79 4.68
N ARG A 67 -1.33 -12.91 4.64
CA ARG A 67 -0.23 -13.10 3.68
C ARG A 67 -0.72 -13.07 2.24
N GLY A 68 -1.86 -13.70 1.96
CA GLY A 68 -2.48 -13.68 0.63
C GLY A 68 -2.85 -12.26 0.18
N ILE A 69 -3.45 -11.46 1.06
CA ILE A 69 -3.79 -10.05 0.81
C ILE A 69 -2.53 -9.26 0.48
N LYS A 70 -1.50 -9.37 1.31
CA LYS A 70 -0.25 -8.61 1.13
C LYS A 70 0.52 -9.03 -0.12
N LYS A 71 0.41 -10.29 -0.53
CA LYS A 71 0.98 -10.78 -1.79
C LYS A 71 0.25 -10.23 -3.01
N LEU A 72 -1.09 -10.14 -2.96
CA LEU A 72 -1.91 -9.64 -4.06
C LEU A 72 -1.85 -8.12 -4.19
N LYS A 73 -2.05 -7.42 -3.08
CA LYS A 73 -2.09 -5.95 -3.03
C LYS A 73 -1.46 -5.45 -1.72
N ALA A 74 -0.13 -5.32 -1.70
CA ALA A 74 0.65 -4.95 -0.52
C ALA A 74 0.23 -3.62 0.13
N HIS A 75 -0.40 -2.73 -0.63
CA HIS A 75 -0.82 -1.40 -0.18
C HIS A 75 -2.12 -1.39 0.64
N ILE A 76 -2.88 -2.49 0.65
CA ILE A 76 -4.10 -2.59 1.46
C ILE A 76 -3.73 -2.58 2.95
N GLU A 77 -4.41 -1.74 3.71
CA GLU A 77 -4.27 -1.73 5.17
C GLU A 77 -5.09 -2.86 5.78
N VAL A 78 -4.48 -3.67 6.64
CA VAL A 78 -5.17 -4.77 7.31
C VAL A 78 -5.18 -4.55 8.81
N ILE A 79 -6.37 -4.58 9.40
CA ILE A 79 -6.62 -4.52 10.83
C ILE A 79 -7.06 -5.90 11.30
N ILE A 80 -6.36 -6.49 12.24
CA ILE A 80 -6.80 -7.72 12.88
C ILE A 80 -7.84 -7.40 13.93
N VAL A 81 -9.02 -8.04 13.85
CA VAL A 81 -10.12 -7.89 14.80
C VAL A 81 -10.52 -9.28 15.28
N THR A 82 -10.02 -9.71 16.45
CA THR A 82 -10.16 -11.10 16.90
C THR A 82 -10.41 -11.24 18.39
N GLY A 83 -11.13 -12.28 18.79
CA GLY A 83 -11.25 -12.70 20.19
C GLY A 83 -10.00 -13.41 20.75
N TYR A 84 -9.03 -13.72 19.89
CA TYR A 84 -7.76 -14.38 20.23
C TYR A 84 -6.60 -13.39 20.32
N GLY A 85 -6.80 -12.32 21.10
CA GLY A 85 -5.87 -11.21 21.28
C GLY A 85 -4.72 -11.54 22.23
N THR A 86 -3.82 -12.45 21.86
CA THR A 86 -2.56 -12.66 22.59
C THR A 86 -1.46 -11.76 22.04
N LEU A 87 -0.48 -11.42 22.91
CA LEU A 87 0.70 -10.66 22.48
C LEU A 87 1.43 -11.36 21.33
N LYS A 88 1.53 -12.69 21.36
CA LYS A 88 2.13 -13.49 20.30
C LYS A 88 1.40 -13.32 18.98
N ASN A 89 0.06 -13.38 18.97
CA ASN A 89 -0.75 -13.20 17.76
C ASN A 89 -0.61 -11.78 17.20
N ALA A 90 -0.55 -10.78 18.07
CA ALA A 90 -0.35 -9.40 17.66
C ALA A 90 1.04 -9.19 17.00
N GLN A 91 2.09 -9.74 17.61
CA GLN A 91 3.44 -9.68 17.05
C GLN A 91 3.55 -10.40 15.70
N GLU A 92 2.94 -11.56 15.57
CA GLU A 92 2.92 -12.34 14.34
C GLU A 92 2.14 -11.61 13.24
N ALA A 93 0.99 -11.01 13.56
CA ALA A 93 0.21 -10.22 12.62
C ALA A 93 1.00 -9.01 12.08
N ILE A 94 1.69 -8.29 12.95
CA ILE A 94 2.56 -7.16 12.54
C ILE A 94 3.71 -7.66 11.65
N HIS A 95 4.32 -8.79 12.00
CA HIS A 95 5.37 -9.40 11.19
C HIS A 95 4.90 -9.72 9.76
N TYR A 96 3.66 -10.17 9.59
CA TYR A 96 3.06 -10.41 8.27
C TYR A 96 2.43 -9.18 7.62
N GLY A 97 2.58 -8.00 8.19
CA GLY A 97 2.21 -6.74 7.57
C GLY A 97 0.83 -6.20 7.96
N ALA A 98 0.21 -6.69 9.05
CA ALA A 98 -0.95 -6.02 9.62
C ALA A 98 -0.55 -4.63 10.14
N GLY A 99 -1.39 -3.63 9.87
CA GLY A 99 -1.15 -2.27 10.31
C GLY A 99 -1.60 -2.00 11.74
N ASP A 100 -2.65 -2.68 12.17
CA ASP A 100 -3.25 -2.53 13.49
C ASP A 100 -3.87 -3.84 13.99
N PHE A 101 -4.11 -3.91 15.29
CA PHE A 101 -4.68 -5.07 15.97
C PHE A 101 -5.65 -4.61 17.06
N ILE A 102 -6.87 -5.17 17.10
CA ILE A 102 -7.85 -4.91 18.13
C ILE A 102 -8.48 -6.22 18.62
N SER A 103 -8.64 -6.36 19.94
CA SER A 103 -9.27 -7.52 20.55
C SER A 103 -10.78 -7.34 20.67
N LYS A 104 -11.54 -8.41 20.41
CA LYS A 104 -12.95 -8.51 20.74
C LYS A 104 -13.10 -8.85 22.25
N PRO A 105 -14.08 -8.29 22.96
CA PRO A 105 -15.05 -7.28 22.50
C PRO A 105 -14.41 -5.90 22.39
N PHE A 106 -14.82 -5.13 21.39
CA PHE A 106 -14.39 -3.75 21.17
C PHE A 106 -15.58 -2.78 21.37
N ASN A 107 -15.31 -1.53 21.65
CA ASN A 107 -16.33 -0.49 21.63
C ASN A 107 -16.41 0.21 20.25
N ILE A 108 -17.54 0.83 19.95
CA ILE A 108 -17.81 1.47 18.66
C ILE A 108 -16.81 2.60 18.36
N PRO A 109 -16.50 3.53 19.29
CA PRO A 109 -15.52 4.58 19.03
C PRO A 109 -14.14 4.05 18.65
N ASP A 110 -13.67 2.97 19.28
CA ASP A 110 -12.35 2.41 19.01
C ASP A 110 -12.27 1.81 17.61
N ILE A 111 -13.28 1.06 17.18
CA ILE A 111 -13.28 0.48 15.83
C ILE A 111 -13.38 1.55 14.75
N ILE A 112 -14.20 2.58 14.95
CA ILE A 112 -14.29 3.71 14.01
C ILE A 112 -12.94 4.43 13.91
N SER A 113 -12.31 4.70 15.06
CA SER A 113 -11.02 5.38 15.14
C SER A 113 -9.92 4.62 14.41
N ILE A 114 -9.81 3.31 14.66
CA ILE A 114 -8.74 2.47 14.08
C ILE A 114 -8.93 2.29 12.57
N VAL A 115 -10.16 2.13 12.10
CA VAL A 115 -10.47 2.04 10.67
C VAL A 115 -10.17 3.36 9.96
N ASN A 116 -10.56 4.49 10.57
CA ASN A 116 -10.27 5.82 10.01
C ASN A 116 -8.76 6.07 9.93
N LYS A 117 -8.00 5.75 10.98
CA LYS A 117 -6.54 5.88 11.01
C LYS A 117 -5.88 5.05 9.88
N SER A 118 -6.31 3.81 9.70
CA SER A 118 -5.80 2.93 8.64
C SER A 118 -6.17 3.44 7.24
N TYR A 119 -7.40 3.91 7.05
CA TYR A 119 -7.83 4.51 5.79
C TYR A 119 -7.01 5.77 5.45
N MET A 120 -6.80 6.67 6.41
CA MET A 120 -5.99 7.87 6.21
C MET A 120 -4.52 7.52 5.88
N ARG A 121 -3.94 6.53 6.55
CA ARG A 121 -2.59 6.03 6.24
C ARG A 121 -2.51 5.52 4.80
N ARG A 122 -3.51 4.73 4.36
CA ARG A 122 -3.63 4.25 2.99
C ARG A 122 -3.67 5.39 1.97
N ARG A 123 -4.52 6.41 2.21
CA ARG A 123 -4.67 7.58 1.34
C ARG A 123 -3.38 8.40 1.25
N TYR A 124 -2.74 8.63 2.40
CA TYR A 124 -1.48 9.35 2.47
C TYR A 124 -0.36 8.65 1.68
N ASN A 125 -0.21 7.35 1.86
CA ASN A 125 0.77 6.56 1.11
C ASN A 125 0.49 6.57 -0.40
N GLN A 126 -0.77 6.54 -0.80
CA GLN A 126 -1.15 6.66 -2.21
C GLN A 126 -0.75 8.01 -2.80
N GLN A 127 -0.95 9.11 -2.08
CA GLN A 127 -0.54 10.44 -2.52
C GLN A 127 0.98 10.56 -2.65
N ILE A 128 1.74 10.06 -1.65
CA ILE A 128 3.20 10.06 -1.72
C ILE A 128 3.68 9.26 -2.94
N ASN A 129 3.15 8.08 -3.16
CA ASN A 129 3.54 7.25 -4.31
C ASN A 129 3.24 7.93 -5.64
N SER A 130 2.10 8.61 -5.76
CA SER A 130 1.76 9.41 -6.94
C SER A 130 2.75 10.53 -7.18
N LEU A 131 3.12 11.30 -6.15
CA LEU A 131 4.13 12.36 -6.24
C LEU A 131 5.50 11.82 -6.64
N VAL A 132 5.92 10.69 -6.05
CA VAL A 132 7.19 10.05 -6.40
C VAL A 132 7.22 9.64 -7.88
N GLN A 133 6.13 9.09 -8.41
CA GLN A 133 6.03 8.74 -9.82
C GLN A 133 6.08 9.97 -10.74
N GLN A 134 5.42 11.07 -10.37
CA GLN A 134 5.50 12.33 -11.10
C GLN A 134 6.94 12.88 -11.16
N ILE A 135 7.65 12.87 -10.04
CA ILE A 135 9.05 13.31 -9.96
C ILE A 135 9.96 12.44 -10.82
N LYS A 136 9.79 11.12 -10.81
CA LYS A 136 10.55 10.20 -11.67
C LYS A 136 10.30 10.51 -13.15
N GLY A 137 9.05 10.69 -13.57
CA GLY A 137 8.72 11.04 -14.94
C GLY A 137 9.32 12.37 -15.39
N LEU A 138 9.45 13.37 -14.51
CA LEU A 138 10.12 14.63 -14.81
C LEU A 138 11.64 14.45 -14.99
N LYS A 139 12.29 13.64 -14.17
CA LYS A 139 13.73 13.33 -14.33
C LYS A 139 14.03 12.62 -15.64
N ASP A 140 13.22 11.63 -15.99
CA ASP A 140 13.37 10.89 -17.25
C ASP A 140 13.25 11.83 -18.47
N LEU A 141 12.36 12.84 -18.39
CA LEU A 141 12.21 13.86 -19.43
C LEU A 141 13.41 14.82 -19.51
N GLU A 142 14.01 15.17 -18.37
CA GLU A 142 15.22 16.03 -18.33
C GLU A 142 16.44 15.28 -18.89
N GLU A 143 16.63 14.03 -18.50
CA GLU A 143 17.71 13.18 -19.00
C GLU A 143 17.59 12.95 -20.51
N GLY A 144 16.38 12.65 -21.01
CA GLY A 144 16.12 12.51 -22.45
C GLY A 144 16.42 13.78 -23.25
N LYS A 145 16.11 14.97 -22.73
CA LYS A 145 16.46 16.26 -23.38
C LYS A 145 17.95 16.52 -23.36
N GLN A 146 18.67 16.13 -22.29
CA GLN A 146 20.13 16.29 -22.27
C GLN A 146 20.84 15.37 -23.27
N GLU A 147 20.36 14.13 -23.44
CA GLU A 147 20.89 13.22 -24.47
C GLU A 147 20.62 13.72 -25.89
N GLU A 148 19.46 14.31 -26.13
CA GLU A 148 19.11 14.89 -27.44
C GLU A 148 19.99 16.10 -27.77
N LEU A 149 20.21 16.99 -26.79
CA LEU A 149 21.12 18.15 -26.95
C LEU A 149 22.59 17.73 -27.16
N GLN A 150 23.05 16.63 -26.55
CA GLN A 150 24.40 16.11 -26.78
C GLN A 150 24.58 15.48 -28.15
N LYS A 151 23.54 14.97 -28.78
CA LYS A 151 23.57 14.45 -30.14
C LYS A 151 23.67 15.56 -31.19
N ASP A 152 23.00 16.69 -30.92
CA ASP A 152 23.01 17.84 -31.84
C ASP A 152 24.30 18.67 -31.74
N PHE A 153 25.07 18.55 -30.67
CA PHE A 153 26.36 19.21 -30.45
C PHE A 153 27.43 18.18 -30.06
N PRO A 154 27.96 17.38 -31.02
CA PRO A 154 29.08 16.52 -30.70
C PRO A 154 30.27 17.38 -30.28
N SER A 155 30.85 17.09 -29.13
CA SER A 155 32.04 17.77 -28.65
C SER A 155 33.12 17.73 -29.71
N VAL A 156 33.52 18.89 -30.20
CA VAL A 156 34.70 19.05 -31.04
C VAL A 156 35.89 18.64 -30.19
N SER A 157 36.41 17.45 -30.44
CA SER A 157 37.65 16.99 -29.84
C SER A 157 38.73 17.97 -30.28
N GLY A 158 39.31 18.69 -29.30
CA GLY A 158 40.38 19.65 -29.53
C GLY A 158 41.55 18.99 -30.26
N GLU A 159 41.82 19.48 -31.47
CA GLU A 159 43.07 19.18 -32.13
C GLU A 159 44.23 19.64 -31.25
N ASN A 160 45.16 18.72 -31.01
CA ASN A 160 46.45 18.98 -30.40
C ASN A 160 47.21 20.04 -31.22
N ILE A 161 47.27 21.25 -30.70
CA ILE A 161 48.24 22.22 -31.16
C ILE A 161 49.57 21.87 -30.49
N THR A 162 50.42 21.15 -31.19
CA THR A 162 51.84 21.00 -30.81
C THR A 162 52.54 22.30 -31.11
N PRO A 163 53.27 22.95 -30.16
CA PRO A 163 54.10 24.06 -30.46
C PRO A 163 55.37 23.55 -31.16
N SER A 164 55.55 23.98 -32.43
CA SER A 164 56.80 23.81 -33.15
C SER A 164 57.94 24.54 -32.43
N ARG A 165 58.97 23.81 -32.01
CA ARG A 165 60.26 24.37 -31.60
C ARG A 165 60.94 25.02 -32.79
N GLY A 166 60.95 26.34 -32.83
CA GLY A 166 61.86 27.08 -33.67
C GLY A 166 63.28 26.97 -33.11
N ALA A 167 64.17 26.44 -33.92
CA ALA A 167 65.61 26.54 -33.71
C ALA A 167 66.05 27.97 -33.95
N SER A 168 66.87 28.55 -33.14
CA SER A 168 67.68 29.73 -33.47
C SER A 168 69.09 29.49 -33.01
N GLU A 169 69.93 29.45 -33.97
CA GLU A 169 71.37 29.64 -33.90
C GLU A 169 71.68 31.08 -33.48
N HIS A 170 72.70 31.20 -32.76
CA HIS A 170 73.74 32.17 -32.42
C HIS A 170 73.78 32.55 -30.94
#